data_cf1cc5ac542f49ccd542ae4a83c0ade8
#
_entry.id   cf1cc5ac542f49ccd542ae4a83c0ade8
#
_cell.length_a   1.000
_cell.length_b   1.000
_cell.length_c   1.000
_cell.angle_alpha   90.00
_cell.angle_beta   90.00
_cell.angle_gamma   90.00
#
_symmetry.space_group_name_H-M   'P 1'
#
loop_
_entity.id
_entity.type
_entity.pdbx_description
1 polymer ?
#
loop_
_entity_poly.entity_id
_entity_poly.type
_entity_poly.pdbx_seq_one_letter_code
_entity_poly.pdbx_strand_id
1 'polypeptide(L)'
;MEKTRFNLDEYKKIKELLEQNLYSTPSFIKNNISYFYRLLKDNCSDVIHYKAVIGSRDHVPLEESLLLVHSFLGEISTKYSDSFNEDYNNGIFDFSALSSFCKYDSLNNKYTIGVKSTETLDDAVILLHEYVHLLSRKSRIFCKSDITYKFYTELAPILSEFMFRDYLVKEGYKPIEVAMTLNQRLLCFKNNVVTFNHFSKIFMLLDNDISIDNDFKDKIITFCESNKNVTNGFSIIHTCQTMVASSLYKNGATKDKLYVLIENLTTTSLDEYNRLIGFSPLDIDKEKNFFKDSLNESLNPIEVSKQYIKEK
;
A
#
# COMPACT_ATOMS: atom_id res chain seq x y z
N MET A 1 19.98 38.60 -5.98
CA MET A 1 19.07 37.98 -4.99
C MET A 1 19.90 37.56 -3.79
N GLU A 2 19.50 37.98 -2.60
CA GLU A 2 20.18 37.63 -1.36
C GLU A 2 19.90 36.15 -1.05
N LYS A 3 20.94 35.36 -0.86
CA LYS A 3 20.83 33.96 -0.52
C LYS A 3 20.70 33.83 1.00
N THR A 4 19.71 33.14 1.46
CA THR A 4 19.44 32.89 2.88
C THR A 4 19.41 31.38 3.16
N ARG A 5 19.57 31.00 4.42
CA ARG A 5 19.47 29.63 4.90
C ARG A 5 18.18 29.47 5.68
N PHE A 6 17.73 28.24 5.83
CA PHE A 6 16.69 27.94 6.82
C PHE A 6 17.27 28.13 8.23
N ASN A 7 16.59 28.92 9.03
CA ASN A 7 16.90 28.99 10.44
C ASN A 7 16.27 27.81 11.21
N LEU A 8 16.65 27.67 12.48
CA LEU A 8 16.17 26.56 13.31
C LEU A 8 14.64 26.56 13.49
N ASP A 9 14.01 27.74 13.53
CA ASP A 9 12.56 27.84 13.73
C ASP A 9 11.80 27.46 12.46
N GLU A 10 12.31 27.82 11.30
CA GLU A 10 11.78 27.40 10.01
C GLU A 10 11.93 25.89 9.80
N TYR A 11 13.08 25.33 10.17
CA TYR A 11 13.29 23.87 10.16
C TYR A 11 12.25 23.17 11.05
N LYS A 12 12.09 23.64 12.29
CA LYS A 12 11.09 23.12 13.22
C LYS A 12 9.68 23.25 12.65
N LYS A 13 9.32 24.41 12.10
CA LYS A 13 8.01 24.66 11.49
C LYS A 13 7.73 23.69 10.35
N ILE A 14 8.67 23.49 9.43
CA ILE A 14 8.51 22.54 8.32
C ILE A 14 8.33 21.12 8.88
N LYS A 15 9.16 20.72 9.83
CA LYS A 15 9.07 19.41 10.45
C LYS A 15 7.72 19.21 11.15
N GLU A 16 7.24 20.20 11.89
CA GLU A 16 5.93 20.17 12.54
C GLU A 16 4.78 20.06 11.54
N LEU A 17 4.82 20.80 10.43
CA LEU A 17 3.82 20.70 9.36
C LEU A 17 3.76 19.30 8.76
N LEU A 18 4.92 18.64 8.59
CA LEU A 18 5.00 17.28 8.09
C LEU A 18 4.54 16.24 9.11
N GLU A 19 4.67 16.54 10.41
CA GLU A 19 4.31 15.66 11.52
C GLU A 19 2.86 15.84 12.02
N GLN A 20 2.18 16.97 11.69
CA GLN A 20 0.85 17.32 12.23
C GLN A 20 -0.21 16.21 12.07
N ASN A 21 -0.10 15.37 11.05
CA ASN A 21 -1.05 14.29 10.79
C ASN A 21 -0.50 12.89 11.15
N LEU A 22 0.61 12.83 11.87
CA LEU A 22 1.26 11.57 12.25
C LEU A 22 0.79 11.00 13.59
N TYR A 23 -0.36 11.46 14.12
CA TYR A 23 -0.81 11.09 15.47
C TYR A 23 -0.89 9.57 15.70
N SER A 24 -1.39 8.83 14.72
CA SER A 24 -1.50 7.36 14.77
C SER A 24 -0.26 6.62 14.24
N THR A 25 0.75 7.35 13.80
CA THR A 25 1.95 6.78 13.18
C THR A 25 2.91 6.26 14.24
N PRO A 26 3.51 5.08 14.05
CA PRO A 26 4.55 4.57 14.93
C PRO A 26 5.69 5.57 15.13
N SER A 27 6.17 5.71 16.37
CA SER A 27 7.19 6.70 16.75
C SER A 27 8.48 6.56 15.92
N PHE A 28 8.87 5.34 15.55
CA PHE A 28 10.06 5.12 14.72
C PHE A 28 9.93 5.74 13.31
N ILE A 29 8.74 5.81 12.73
CA ILE A 29 8.53 6.51 11.44
C ILE A 29 8.63 8.02 11.66
N LYS A 30 7.98 8.55 12.71
CA LYS A 30 8.07 9.98 13.04
C LYS A 30 9.51 10.43 13.21
N ASN A 31 10.31 9.63 13.93
CA ASN A 31 11.70 9.94 14.22
C ASN A 31 12.63 9.80 13.00
N ASN A 32 12.20 9.09 11.98
CA ASN A 32 12.98 8.81 10.77
C ASN A 32 12.28 9.28 9.47
N ILE A 33 11.42 10.30 9.56
CA ILE A 33 10.57 10.72 8.44
C ILE A 33 11.39 11.13 7.20
N SER A 34 12.48 11.84 7.37
CA SER A 34 13.38 12.25 6.28
C SER A 34 14.00 11.02 5.58
N TYR A 35 14.31 9.99 6.34
CA TYR A 35 14.78 8.72 5.81
C TYR A 35 13.73 8.02 4.94
N PHE A 36 12.48 7.91 5.43
CA PHE A 36 11.41 7.29 4.64
C PHE A 36 11.13 8.05 3.34
N TYR A 37 11.17 9.36 3.36
CA TYR A 37 11.04 10.15 2.13
C TYR A 37 12.17 9.89 1.13
N ARG A 38 13.41 9.75 1.60
CA ARG A 38 14.56 9.41 0.73
C ARG A 38 14.44 8.00 0.18
N LEU A 39 14.10 7.03 1.04
CA LEU A 39 13.87 5.64 0.63
C LEU A 39 12.84 5.55 -0.49
N LEU A 40 11.69 6.21 -0.32
CA LEU A 40 10.63 6.23 -1.32
C LEU A 40 11.07 6.92 -2.62
N LYS A 41 11.76 8.06 -2.51
CA LYS A 41 12.30 8.76 -3.68
C LYS A 41 13.26 7.89 -4.47
N ASP A 42 14.25 7.31 -3.79
CA ASP A 42 15.37 6.63 -4.44
C ASP A 42 14.94 5.30 -5.10
N ASN A 43 13.85 4.69 -4.61
CA ASN A 43 13.36 3.41 -5.10
C ASN A 43 12.11 3.49 -5.99
N CYS A 44 11.49 4.68 -6.12
CA CYS A 44 10.24 4.85 -6.86
C CYS A 44 10.31 5.90 -7.97
N SER A 45 11.51 6.32 -8.40
CA SER A 45 11.68 7.40 -9.37
C SER A 45 10.94 7.16 -10.70
N ASP A 46 10.83 5.91 -11.13
CA ASP A 46 10.24 5.57 -12.42
C ASP A 46 8.71 5.53 -12.41
N VAL A 47 8.12 5.39 -11.21
CA VAL A 47 6.65 5.39 -11.04
C VAL A 47 6.02 6.74 -11.40
N ILE A 48 6.80 7.84 -11.36
CA ILE A 48 6.31 9.17 -11.77
C ILE A 48 5.84 9.22 -13.24
N HIS A 49 6.33 8.33 -14.08
CA HIS A 49 5.96 8.23 -15.49
C HIS A 49 4.73 7.36 -15.75
N TYR A 50 4.11 6.81 -14.70
CA TYR A 50 2.92 5.98 -14.85
C TYR A 50 1.80 6.69 -15.61
N LYS A 51 1.23 5.98 -16.58
CA LYS A 51 0.00 6.36 -17.28
C LYS A 51 -1.05 5.28 -17.04
N ALA A 52 -2.27 5.69 -16.70
CA ALA A 52 -3.37 4.77 -16.54
C ALA A 52 -3.62 3.96 -17.83
N VAL A 53 -3.84 2.68 -17.69
CA VAL A 53 -4.31 1.82 -18.78
C VAL A 53 -5.78 2.16 -19.05
N ILE A 54 -6.12 2.47 -20.28
CA ILE A 54 -7.50 2.81 -20.69
C ILE A 54 -8.00 1.71 -21.62
N GLY A 55 -9.20 1.23 -21.36
CA GLY A 55 -9.88 0.20 -22.16
C GLY A 55 -11.35 0.10 -21.80
N SER A 56 -12.10 -0.70 -22.54
CA SER A 56 -13.44 -1.10 -22.14
C SER A 56 -13.35 -2.05 -20.94
N ARG A 57 -14.32 -1.96 -20.05
CA ARG A 57 -14.47 -2.89 -18.92
C ARG A 57 -15.69 -3.76 -19.21
N ASP A 58 -15.51 -5.07 -19.14
CA ASP A 58 -16.63 -5.99 -19.22
C ASP A 58 -17.42 -5.93 -17.90
N HIS A 59 -18.71 -6.21 -18.01
CA HIS A 59 -19.57 -6.36 -16.84
C HIS A 59 -19.25 -7.67 -16.13
N VAL A 60 -18.94 -7.58 -14.85
CA VAL A 60 -18.68 -8.74 -13.97
C VAL A 60 -19.70 -8.69 -12.84
N PRO A 61 -20.68 -9.60 -12.84
CA PRO A 61 -21.67 -9.64 -11.76
C PRO A 61 -21.03 -9.84 -10.39
N LEU A 62 -21.69 -9.36 -9.35
CA LEU A 62 -21.19 -9.48 -7.98
C LEU A 62 -21.00 -10.95 -7.57
N GLU A 63 -21.89 -11.82 -7.98
CA GLU A 63 -21.82 -13.27 -7.71
C GLU A 63 -20.55 -13.88 -8.31
N GLU A 64 -20.15 -13.44 -9.48
CA GLU A 64 -18.90 -13.86 -10.13
C GLU A 64 -17.68 -13.35 -9.36
N SER A 65 -17.70 -12.11 -8.92
CA SER A 65 -16.65 -11.55 -8.05
C SER A 65 -16.50 -12.33 -6.75
N LEU A 66 -17.60 -12.75 -6.12
CA LEU A 66 -17.60 -13.59 -4.91
C LEU A 66 -16.99 -14.97 -5.18
N LEU A 67 -17.35 -15.62 -6.30
CA LEU A 67 -16.82 -16.93 -6.69
C LEU A 67 -15.31 -16.87 -6.97
N LEU A 68 -14.84 -15.83 -7.65
CA LEU A 68 -13.42 -15.63 -7.93
C LEU A 68 -12.60 -15.49 -6.65
N VAL A 69 -13.07 -14.66 -5.72
CA VAL A 69 -12.39 -14.46 -4.43
C VAL A 69 -12.40 -15.76 -3.60
N HIS A 70 -13.55 -16.43 -3.50
CA HIS A 70 -13.67 -17.72 -2.80
C HIS A 70 -12.68 -18.75 -3.36
N SER A 71 -12.62 -18.92 -4.69
CA SER A 71 -11.75 -19.90 -5.35
C SER A 71 -10.27 -19.58 -5.12
N PHE A 72 -9.88 -18.31 -5.26
CA PHE A 72 -8.51 -17.88 -4.99
C PHE A 72 -8.10 -18.09 -3.53
N LEU A 73 -8.98 -17.79 -2.58
CA LEU A 73 -8.74 -18.04 -1.16
C LEU A 73 -8.55 -19.54 -0.88
N GLY A 74 -9.29 -20.40 -1.57
CA GLY A 74 -9.14 -21.86 -1.52
C GLY A 74 -7.77 -22.34 -2.01
N GLU A 75 -7.19 -21.66 -3.01
CA GLU A 75 -5.81 -21.94 -3.46
C GLU A 75 -4.74 -21.53 -2.43
N ILE A 76 -5.04 -20.58 -1.52
CA ILE A 76 -4.15 -20.23 -0.41
C ILE A 76 -4.34 -21.22 0.73
N SER A 77 -5.60 -21.46 1.14
CA SER A 77 -5.95 -22.39 2.21
C SER A 77 -7.46 -22.68 2.18
N THR A 78 -7.86 -23.96 2.28
CA THR A 78 -9.27 -24.32 2.42
C THR A 78 -9.92 -23.66 3.65
N LYS A 79 -9.16 -23.46 4.74
CA LYS A 79 -9.60 -22.67 5.91
C LYS A 79 -10.11 -21.29 5.53
N TYR A 80 -9.50 -20.62 4.54
CA TYR A 80 -9.89 -19.27 4.14
C TYR A 80 -11.14 -19.27 3.27
N SER A 81 -11.28 -20.20 2.35
CA SER A 81 -12.52 -20.35 1.56
C SER A 81 -13.71 -20.75 2.44
N ASP A 82 -13.52 -21.67 3.39
CA ASP A 82 -14.55 -22.04 4.33
C ASP A 82 -15.00 -20.86 5.21
N SER A 83 -14.01 -20.09 5.72
CA SER A 83 -14.29 -18.87 6.50
C SER A 83 -15.01 -17.82 5.67
N PHE A 84 -14.67 -17.67 4.37
CA PHE A 84 -15.36 -16.74 3.47
C PHE A 84 -16.83 -17.08 3.29
N ASN A 85 -17.14 -18.37 3.09
CA ASN A 85 -18.52 -18.86 2.97
C ASN A 85 -19.31 -18.63 4.27
N GLU A 86 -18.71 -18.93 5.43
CA GLU A 86 -19.33 -18.68 6.72
C GLU A 86 -19.65 -17.19 6.91
N ASP A 87 -18.69 -16.32 6.61
CA ASP A 87 -18.84 -14.87 6.71
C ASP A 87 -19.90 -14.32 5.76
N TYR A 88 -19.97 -14.86 4.54
CA TYR A 88 -21.01 -14.51 3.58
C TYR A 88 -22.39 -14.87 4.12
N ASN A 89 -22.56 -16.09 4.63
CA ASN A 89 -23.81 -16.56 5.21
C ASN A 89 -24.21 -15.77 6.47
N ASN A 90 -23.25 -15.29 7.23
CA ASN A 90 -23.44 -14.45 8.41
C ASN A 90 -23.73 -12.96 8.07
N GLY A 91 -23.77 -12.62 6.79
CA GLY A 91 -24.13 -11.27 6.32
C GLY A 91 -23.15 -10.19 6.77
N ILE A 92 -21.84 -10.47 6.73
CA ILE A 92 -20.84 -9.46 7.08
C ILE A 92 -20.53 -8.50 5.91
N PHE A 93 -20.91 -8.86 4.67
CA PHE A 93 -20.66 -8.05 3.48
C PHE A 93 -21.78 -7.03 3.24
N ASP A 94 -21.40 -5.77 3.03
CA ASP A 94 -22.28 -4.67 2.64
C ASP A 94 -21.89 -4.17 1.23
N PHE A 95 -22.60 -4.61 0.23
CA PHE A 95 -22.39 -4.23 -1.17
C PHE A 95 -23.11 -2.92 -1.56
N SER A 96 -23.83 -2.31 -0.63
CA SER A 96 -24.44 -0.98 -0.79
C SER A 96 -23.55 0.15 -0.28
N ALA A 97 -22.37 -0.18 0.25
CA ALA A 97 -21.46 0.79 0.82
C ALA A 97 -21.00 1.85 -0.20
N LEU A 98 -20.88 3.09 0.24
CA LEU A 98 -20.40 4.21 -0.59
C LEU A 98 -18.87 4.20 -0.77
N SER A 99 -18.17 3.45 0.05
CA SER A 99 -16.71 3.25 0.00
C SER A 99 -16.36 1.85 0.47
N SER A 100 -15.21 1.35 0.08
CA SER A 100 -14.73 0.03 0.51
C SER A 100 -13.98 0.14 1.84
N PHE A 101 -14.22 -0.81 2.74
CA PHE A 101 -13.62 -0.84 4.07
C PHE A 101 -13.79 -2.21 4.75
N CYS A 102 -12.87 -2.54 5.65
CA CYS A 102 -13.05 -3.58 6.67
C CYS A 102 -13.11 -2.95 8.05
N LYS A 103 -14.26 -2.99 8.72
CA LYS A 103 -14.51 -2.33 10.01
C LYS A 103 -14.91 -3.35 11.06
N TYR A 104 -14.39 -3.17 12.28
CA TYR A 104 -14.82 -3.88 13.48
C TYR A 104 -15.69 -2.97 14.34
N ASP A 105 -16.89 -3.42 14.64
CA ASP A 105 -17.79 -2.81 15.60
C ASP A 105 -17.59 -3.46 16.97
N SER A 106 -16.93 -2.77 17.87
CA SER A 106 -16.63 -3.28 19.21
C SER A 106 -17.86 -3.40 20.12
N LEU A 107 -18.94 -2.68 19.82
CA LEU A 107 -20.17 -2.73 20.60
C LEU A 107 -20.95 -4.04 20.31
N ASN A 108 -20.98 -4.42 19.04
CA ASN A 108 -21.70 -5.60 18.58
C ASN A 108 -20.78 -6.81 18.37
N ASN A 109 -19.48 -6.68 18.63
CA ASN A 109 -18.47 -7.71 18.38
C ASN A 109 -18.56 -8.29 16.95
N LYS A 110 -18.77 -7.43 15.96
CA LYS A 110 -19.04 -7.83 14.59
C LYS A 110 -18.12 -7.10 13.60
N TYR A 111 -17.62 -7.84 12.61
CA TYR A 111 -16.96 -7.24 11.45
C TYR A 111 -17.97 -6.90 10.37
N THR A 112 -17.71 -5.86 9.62
CA THR A 112 -18.43 -5.50 8.40
C THR A 112 -17.40 -5.19 7.31
N ILE A 113 -17.58 -5.78 6.14
CA ILE A 113 -16.83 -5.46 4.93
C ILE A 113 -17.75 -4.73 3.98
N GLY A 114 -17.47 -3.44 3.79
CA GLY A 114 -18.12 -2.65 2.76
C GLY A 114 -17.39 -2.78 1.42
N VAL A 115 -18.13 -2.97 0.35
CA VAL A 115 -17.61 -2.92 -1.02
C VAL A 115 -18.48 -1.98 -1.83
N LYS A 116 -17.86 -0.92 -2.37
CA LYS A 116 -18.53 -0.09 -3.35
C LYS A 116 -18.56 -0.81 -4.68
N SER A 117 -19.70 -1.40 -5.03
CA SER A 117 -19.82 -2.17 -6.26
C SER A 117 -19.78 -1.28 -7.51
N THR A 118 -19.05 -1.73 -8.50
CA THR A 118 -18.91 -1.14 -9.84
C THR A 118 -19.31 -2.10 -10.94
N GLU A 119 -19.63 -3.35 -10.57
CA GLU A 119 -19.91 -4.48 -11.47
C GLU A 119 -18.81 -4.69 -12.52
N THR A 120 -17.55 -4.62 -12.05
CA THR A 120 -16.35 -4.87 -12.82
C THR A 120 -15.36 -5.74 -12.02
N LEU A 121 -14.26 -6.18 -12.64
CA LEU A 121 -13.20 -6.91 -11.94
C LEU A 121 -12.59 -6.16 -10.73
N ASP A 122 -12.77 -4.84 -10.66
CA ASP A 122 -12.32 -4.08 -9.50
C ASP A 122 -13.01 -4.56 -8.22
N ASP A 123 -14.28 -4.97 -8.30
CA ASP A 123 -15.05 -5.42 -7.14
C ASP A 123 -14.43 -6.69 -6.53
N ALA A 124 -13.99 -7.64 -7.36
CA ALA A 124 -13.31 -8.84 -6.89
C ALA A 124 -11.97 -8.52 -6.22
N VAL A 125 -11.17 -7.61 -6.81
CA VAL A 125 -9.88 -7.20 -6.25
C VAL A 125 -10.06 -6.48 -4.92
N ILE A 126 -11.02 -5.57 -4.83
CA ILE A 126 -11.33 -4.81 -3.61
C ILE A 126 -11.88 -5.73 -2.53
N LEU A 127 -12.82 -6.62 -2.88
CA LEU A 127 -13.38 -7.60 -1.95
C LEU A 127 -12.30 -8.48 -1.34
N LEU A 128 -11.38 -9.00 -2.17
CA LEU A 128 -10.23 -9.76 -1.68
C LEU A 128 -9.37 -8.94 -0.72
N HIS A 129 -9.04 -7.71 -1.08
CA HIS A 129 -8.24 -6.81 -0.25
C HIS A 129 -8.85 -6.64 1.14
N GLU A 130 -10.13 -6.27 1.21
CA GLU A 130 -10.81 -6.04 2.48
C GLU A 130 -11.00 -7.35 3.27
N TYR A 131 -11.17 -8.46 2.57
CA TYR A 131 -11.29 -9.77 3.24
C TYR A 131 -9.95 -10.24 3.83
N VAL A 132 -8.82 -9.99 3.18
CA VAL A 132 -7.49 -10.29 3.73
C VAL A 132 -7.22 -9.46 4.99
N HIS A 133 -7.72 -8.22 5.07
CA HIS A 133 -7.71 -7.47 6.33
C HIS A 133 -8.48 -8.20 7.44
N LEU A 134 -9.66 -8.75 7.12
CA LEU A 134 -10.45 -9.52 8.09
C LEU A 134 -9.71 -10.77 8.54
N LEU A 135 -9.17 -11.56 7.61
CA LEU A 135 -8.41 -12.77 7.94
C LEU A 135 -7.24 -12.49 8.88
N SER A 136 -6.49 -11.42 8.61
CA SER A 136 -5.37 -10.99 9.46
C SER A 136 -5.80 -10.57 10.86
N ARG A 137 -7.07 -10.15 11.05
CA ARG A 137 -7.64 -9.73 12.33
C ARG A 137 -8.31 -10.87 13.10
N LYS A 138 -8.92 -11.82 12.40
CA LYS A 138 -9.62 -12.96 13.01
C LYS A 138 -8.70 -13.89 13.81
N SER A 139 -7.41 -13.95 13.43
CA SER A 139 -6.48 -14.86 14.08
C SER A 139 -6.21 -14.51 15.55
N ARG A 140 -6.58 -13.28 16.03
CA ARG A 140 -6.43 -12.87 17.45
C ARG A 140 -7.30 -11.70 17.89
N ILE A 141 -7.37 -11.52 19.23
CA ILE A 141 -7.88 -10.30 19.87
C ILE A 141 -7.04 -9.11 19.40
N PHE A 142 -7.66 -8.21 18.66
CA PHE A 142 -7.03 -7.04 18.07
C PHE A 142 -6.37 -6.16 19.13
N CYS A 143 -5.06 -6.06 19.11
CA CYS A 143 -4.31 -5.12 19.94
C CYS A 143 -4.01 -3.82 19.15
N LYS A 144 -4.76 -2.76 19.42
CA LYS A 144 -4.57 -1.44 18.77
C LYS A 144 -3.18 -0.83 18.98
N SER A 145 -2.44 -1.33 19.96
CA SER A 145 -1.08 -0.87 20.28
C SER A 145 0.02 -1.65 19.59
N ASP A 146 -0.30 -2.74 18.87
CA ASP A 146 0.72 -3.54 18.20
C ASP A 146 1.35 -2.74 17.05
N ILE A 147 2.64 -2.52 17.17
CA ILE A 147 3.44 -1.78 16.19
C ILE A 147 3.56 -2.55 14.87
N THR A 148 3.66 -3.87 14.92
CA THR A 148 3.73 -4.76 13.74
C THR A 148 2.48 -4.59 12.90
N TYR A 149 1.32 -4.71 13.55
CA TYR A 149 0.04 -4.52 12.89
C TYR A 149 -0.09 -3.12 12.27
N LYS A 150 0.21 -2.07 13.04
CA LYS A 150 0.11 -0.69 12.54
C LYS A 150 1.00 -0.41 11.33
N PHE A 151 2.16 -1.09 11.25
CA PHE A 151 3.10 -0.86 10.16
C PHE A 151 2.84 -1.76 8.94
N TYR A 152 2.34 -2.98 9.13
CA TYR A 152 2.21 -3.97 8.05
C TYR A 152 0.77 -4.35 7.68
N THR A 153 -0.23 -3.62 8.17
CA THR A 153 -1.65 -3.94 7.95
C THR A 153 -2.05 -4.06 6.47
N GLU A 154 -1.39 -3.31 5.58
CA GLU A 154 -1.67 -3.31 4.13
C GLU A 154 -0.81 -4.30 3.33
N LEU A 155 0.23 -4.89 3.95
CA LEU A 155 1.21 -5.69 3.21
C LEU A 155 0.58 -6.93 2.58
N ALA A 156 -0.09 -7.75 3.37
CA ALA A 156 -0.73 -8.98 2.89
C ALA A 156 -1.91 -8.69 1.92
N PRO A 157 -2.81 -7.71 2.19
CA PRO A 157 -3.83 -7.30 1.23
C PRO A 157 -3.25 -6.89 -0.13
N ILE A 158 -2.22 -6.04 -0.15
CA ILE A 158 -1.61 -5.59 -1.42
C ILE A 158 -0.90 -6.75 -2.14
N LEU A 159 -0.18 -7.60 -1.40
CA LEU A 159 0.45 -8.78 -2.00
C LEU A 159 -0.59 -9.74 -2.60
N SER A 160 -1.72 -9.92 -1.90
CA SER A 160 -2.82 -10.76 -2.42
C SER A 160 -3.41 -10.21 -3.71
N GLU A 161 -3.52 -8.87 -3.85
CA GLU A 161 -3.98 -8.26 -5.10
C GLU A 161 -3.05 -8.55 -6.28
N PHE A 162 -1.72 -8.52 -6.08
CA PHE A 162 -0.77 -8.87 -7.15
C PHE A 162 -0.93 -10.34 -7.58
N MET A 163 -1.00 -11.25 -6.62
CA MET A 163 -1.18 -12.68 -6.91
C MET A 163 -2.55 -13.01 -7.52
N PHE A 164 -3.59 -12.29 -7.10
CA PHE A 164 -4.94 -12.47 -7.62
C PHE A 164 -5.05 -12.05 -9.08
N ARG A 165 -4.29 -11.07 -9.51
CA ARG A 165 -4.24 -10.68 -10.93
C ARG A 165 -3.69 -11.79 -11.82
N ASP A 166 -2.65 -12.49 -11.38
CA ASP A 166 -2.14 -13.66 -12.09
C ASP A 166 -3.20 -14.77 -12.17
N TYR A 167 -3.92 -14.95 -11.05
CA TYR A 167 -5.04 -15.89 -11.01
C TYR A 167 -6.14 -15.50 -11.99
N LEU A 168 -6.56 -14.24 -12.05
CA LEU A 168 -7.59 -13.76 -12.99
C LEU A 168 -7.18 -13.98 -14.46
N VAL A 169 -5.92 -13.72 -14.81
CA VAL A 169 -5.42 -14.01 -16.16
C VAL A 169 -5.47 -15.51 -16.46
N LYS A 170 -5.12 -16.36 -15.49
CA LYS A 170 -5.17 -17.82 -15.60
C LYS A 170 -6.60 -18.34 -15.76
N GLU A 171 -7.57 -17.70 -15.11
CA GLU A 171 -9.02 -17.97 -15.27
C GLU A 171 -9.59 -17.46 -16.60
N GLY A 172 -8.79 -16.80 -17.45
CA GLY A 172 -9.16 -16.41 -18.81
C GLY A 172 -9.66 -14.97 -18.97
N TYR A 173 -9.57 -14.14 -17.91
CA TYR A 173 -9.88 -12.72 -18.04
C TYR A 173 -8.87 -11.99 -18.92
N LYS A 174 -9.35 -10.99 -19.66
CA LYS A 174 -8.50 -10.24 -20.59
C LYS A 174 -7.38 -9.53 -19.82
N PRO A 175 -6.11 -9.72 -20.21
CA PRO A 175 -4.97 -9.09 -19.51
C PRO A 175 -5.09 -7.58 -19.35
N ILE A 176 -5.71 -6.90 -20.33
CA ILE A 176 -5.92 -5.45 -20.24
C ILE A 176 -6.90 -5.06 -19.14
N GLU A 177 -7.98 -5.82 -18.95
CA GLU A 177 -8.97 -5.55 -17.90
C GLU A 177 -8.35 -5.81 -16.51
N VAL A 178 -7.60 -6.91 -16.40
CA VAL A 178 -6.84 -7.21 -15.19
C VAL A 178 -5.84 -6.10 -14.88
N ALA A 179 -5.10 -5.59 -15.88
CA ALA A 179 -4.19 -4.46 -15.70
C ALA A 179 -4.92 -3.17 -15.27
N MET A 180 -6.15 -2.94 -15.75
CA MET A 180 -6.94 -1.77 -15.36
C MET A 180 -7.32 -1.76 -13.87
N THR A 181 -7.42 -2.91 -13.20
CA THR A 181 -7.68 -3.00 -11.75
C THR A 181 -6.54 -2.40 -10.92
N LEU A 182 -5.35 -2.21 -11.49
CA LEU A 182 -4.21 -1.56 -10.86
C LEU A 182 -4.26 -0.03 -10.92
N ASN A 183 -5.04 0.56 -11.81
CA ASN A 183 -4.97 1.98 -12.12
C ASN A 183 -5.12 2.86 -10.89
N GLN A 184 -6.14 2.62 -10.07
CA GLN A 184 -6.42 3.46 -8.89
C GLN A 184 -5.26 3.39 -7.90
N ARG A 185 -4.77 2.19 -7.60
CA ARG A 185 -3.66 1.98 -6.68
C ARG A 185 -2.38 2.64 -7.17
N LEU A 186 -2.05 2.45 -8.44
CA LEU A 186 -0.84 3.00 -9.03
C LEU A 186 -0.88 4.51 -9.19
N LEU A 187 -2.04 5.10 -9.49
CA LEU A 187 -2.20 6.55 -9.50
C LEU A 187 -2.03 7.14 -8.10
N CYS A 188 -2.63 6.52 -7.09
CA CYS A 188 -2.47 6.93 -5.70
C CYS A 188 -0.99 6.82 -5.26
N PHE A 189 -0.35 5.69 -5.56
CA PHE A 189 1.06 5.47 -5.28
C PHE A 189 1.96 6.50 -5.99
N LYS A 190 1.74 6.75 -7.28
CA LYS A 190 2.45 7.79 -8.06
C LYS A 190 2.33 9.16 -7.40
N ASN A 191 1.12 9.58 -7.04
CA ASN A 191 0.89 10.89 -6.43
C ASN A 191 1.64 11.01 -5.09
N ASN A 192 1.63 9.96 -4.28
CA ASN A 192 2.40 9.92 -3.04
C ASN A 192 3.90 10.01 -3.31
N VAL A 193 4.43 9.24 -4.28
CA VAL A 193 5.86 9.25 -4.63
C VAL A 193 6.31 10.62 -5.15
N VAL A 194 5.51 11.28 -5.99
CA VAL A 194 5.80 12.65 -6.47
C VAL A 194 5.90 13.61 -5.28
N THR A 195 4.93 13.56 -4.37
CA THR A 195 4.91 14.40 -3.17
C THR A 195 6.13 14.12 -2.28
N PHE A 196 6.40 12.84 -1.99
CA PHE A 196 7.56 12.44 -1.17
C PHE A 196 8.90 12.82 -1.82
N ASN A 197 8.99 12.81 -3.14
CA ASN A 197 10.18 13.30 -3.85
C ASN A 197 10.42 14.80 -3.58
N HIS A 198 9.36 15.62 -3.56
CA HIS A 198 9.49 17.03 -3.20
C HIS A 198 9.92 17.20 -1.72
N PHE A 199 9.31 16.47 -0.81
CA PHE A 199 9.69 16.50 0.62
C PHE A 199 11.13 16.01 0.84
N SER A 200 11.56 14.95 0.15
CA SER A 200 12.95 14.48 0.21
C SER A 200 13.95 15.55 -0.22
N LYS A 201 13.64 16.33 -1.27
CA LYS A 201 14.47 17.47 -1.70
C LYS A 201 14.50 18.57 -0.64
N ILE A 202 13.36 18.87 -0.01
CA ILE A 202 13.28 19.85 1.08
C ILE A 202 14.16 19.41 2.26
N PHE A 203 14.05 18.16 2.70
CA PHE A 203 14.93 17.65 3.76
C PHE A 203 16.41 17.68 3.39
N MET A 204 16.76 17.38 2.14
CA MET A 204 18.14 17.53 1.66
C MET A 204 18.64 18.97 1.79
N LEU A 205 17.82 19.95 1.44
CA LEU A 205 18.18 21.37 1.55
C LEU A 205 18.39 21.78 3.02
N LEU A 206 17.52 21.30 3.90
CA LEU A 206 17.59 21.56 5.35
C LEU A 206 18.82 20.90 5.99
N ASP A 207 19.03 19.58 5.74
CA ASP A 207 20.10 18.81 6.39
C ASP A 207 21.50 19.24 5.93
N ASN A 208 21.65 19.78 4.72
CA ASN A 208 22.95 20.22 4.20
C ASN A 208 23.15 21.74 4.34
N ASP A 209 22.27 22.44 5.03
CA ASP A 209 22.34 23.90 5.26
C ASP A 209 22.56 24.70 3.96
N ILE A 210 21.84 24.32 2.89
CA ILE A 210 22.00 24.91 1.55
C ILE A 210 21.32 26.28 1.52
N SER A 211 22.06 27.29 1.08
CA SER A 211 21.53 28.65 0.87
C SER A 211 20.61 28.70 -0.35
N ILE A 212 19.40 29.22 -0.16
CA ILE A 212 18.38 29.43 -1.18
C ILE A 212 17.90 30.89 -1.19
N ASP A 213 17.23 31.33 -2.23
CA ASP A 213 16.59 32.65 -2.22
C ASP A 213 15.29 32.64 -1.38
N ASN A 214 14.89 33.84 -0.92
CA ASN A 214 13.74 34.00 -0.06
C ASN A 214 12.43 33.55 -0.74
N ASP A 215 12.24 33.88 -2.02
CA ASP A 215 11.04 33.49 -2.77
C ASP A 215 10.92 31.96 -2.88
N PHE A 216 12.03 31.27 -3.05
CA PHE A 216 12.04 29.82 -3.09
C PHE A 216 11.76 29.20 -1.72
N LYS A 217 12.25 29.82 -0.65
CA LYS A 217 11.99 29.44 0.74
C LYS A 217 10.50 29.55 1.09
N ASP A 218 9.86 30.66 0.72
CA ASP A 218 8.43 30.86 0.93
C ASP A 218 7.58 29.85 0.14
N LYS A 219 8.01 29.54 -1.08
CA LYS A 219 7.37 28.47 -1.88
C LYS A 219 7.47 27.10 -1.22
N ILE A 220 8.61 26.76 -0.58
CA ILE A 220 8.77 25.51 0.17
C ILE A 220 7.79 25.47 1.36
N ILE A 221 7.71 26.54 2.15
CA ILE A 221 6.79 26.60 3.29
C ILE A 221 5.34 26.46 2.82
N THR A 222 4.94 27.20 1.80
CA THR A 222 3.60 27.13 1.21
C THR A 222 3.28 25.73 0.70
N PHE A 223 4.25 25.08 0.04
CA PHE A 223 4.09 23.68 -0.41
C PHE A 223 3.86 22.74 0.76
N CYS A 224 4.63 22.83 1.84
CA CYS A 224 4.44 21.99 3.04
C CYS A 224 3.07 22.23 3.68
N GLU A 225 2.63 23.48 3.79
CA GLU A 225 1.32 23.83 4.33
C GLU A 225 0.16 23.28 3.48
N SER A 226 0.28 23.36 2.15
CA SER A 226 -0.72 22.85 1.21
C SER A 226 -0.81 21.33 1.17
N ASN A 227 0.28 20.63 1.48
CA ASN A 227 0.38 19.19 1.38
C ASN A 227 0.42 18.47 2.74
N LYS A 228 0.12 19.17 3.84
CA LYS A 228 0.14 18.59 5.19
C LYS A 228 -0.72 17.30 5.33
N ASN A 229 -1.84 17.21 4.62
CA ASN A 229 -2.73 16.05 4.65
C ASN A 229 -2.20 14.85 3.84
N VAL A 230 -1.35 15.08 2.84
CA VAL A 230 -0.74 14.04 2.01
C VAL A 230 0.42 13.34 2.73
N THR A 231 1.00 14.03 3.71
CA THR A 231 2.14 13.54 4.50
C THR A 231 1.73 12.81 5.76
N ASN A 232 0.44 12.48 5.90
CA ASN A 232 0.00 11.70 7.05
C ASN A 232 0.74 10.36 7.11
N GLY A 233 0.94 9.86 8.33
CA GLY A 233 1.68 8.62 8.52
C GLY A 233 1.09 7.41 7.80
N PHE A 234 -0.21 7.43 7.56
CA PHE A 234 -0.89 6.39 6.80
C PHE A 234 -0.40 6.34 5.34
N SER A 235 -0.31 7.49 4.67
CA SER A 235 0.19 7.55 3.27
C SER A 235 1.63 7.06 3.14
N ILE A 236 2.50 7.41 4.10
CA ILE A 236 3.90 6.94 4.13
C ILE A 236 3.94 5.42 4.32
N ILE A 237 3.22 4.91 5.32
CA ILE A 237 3.17 3.49 5.64
C ILE A 237 2.60 2.71 4.46
N HIS A 238 1.47 3.13 3.92
CA HIS A 238 0.82 2.48 2.78
C HIS A 238 1.75 2.43 1.55
N THR A 239 2.47 3.53 1.27
CA THR A 239 3.42 3.56 0.16
C THR A 239 4.60 2.61 0.39
N CYS A 240 5.17 2.58 1.62
CA CYS A 240 6.21 1.61 1.97
C CYS A 240 5.72 0.17 1.82
N GLN A 241 4.53 -0.15 2.28
CA GLN A 241 3.96 -1.50 2.18
C GLN A 241 3.69 -1.90 0.72
N THR A 242 3.26 -0.96 -0.13
CA THR A 242 3.10 -1.21 -1.57
C THR A 242 4.44 -1.58 -2.21
N MET A 243 5.51 -0.88 -1.84
CA MET A 243 6.87 -1.20 -2.32
C MET A 243 7.31 -2.60 -1.87
N VAL A 244 7.13 -2.90 -0.59
CA VAL A 244 7.52 -4.21 -0.02
C VAL A 244 6.71 -5.34 -0.65
N ALA A 245 5.39 -5.18 -0.79
CA ALA A 245 4.52 -6.16 -1.43
C ALA A 245 4.92 -6.42 -2.89
N SER A 246 5.20 -5.37 -3.64
CA SER A 246 5.69 -5.45 -5.01
C SER A 246 7.01 -6.21 -5.11
N SER A 247 7.95 -5.91 -4.20
CA SER A 247 9.25 -6.61 -4.16
C SER A 247 9.09 -8.09 -3.81
N LEU A 248 8.24 -8.42 -2.83
CA LEU A 248 7.94 -9.81 -2.48
C LEU A 248 7.34 -10.56 -3.66
N TYR A 249 6.35 -9.97 -4.32
CA TYR A 249 5.70 -10.57 -5.49
C TYR A 249 6.71 -10.86 -6.60
N LYS A 250 7.58 -9.91 -6.96
CA LYS A 250 8.61 -10.10 -7.99
C LYS A 250 9.66 -11.13 -7.63
N ASN A 251 10.04 -11.18 -6.36
CA ASN A 251 10.97 -12.18 -5.87
C ASN A 251 10.32 -13.58 -5.73
N GLY A 252 9.14 -13.79 -6.35
CA GLY A 252 8.48 -15.08 -6.42
C GLY A 252 7.81 -15.49 -5.10
N ALA A 253 7.26 -14.54 -4.34
CA ALA A 253 6.46 -14.88 -3.16
C ALA A 253 5.33 -15.85 -3.53
N THR A 254 5.23 -16.94 -2.77
CA THR A 254 4.24 -17.99 -2.96
C THR A 254 2.97 -17.73 -2.14
N LYS A 255 1.88 -18.48 -2.43
CA LYS A 255 0.67 -18.49 -1.62
C LYS A 255 0.92 -18.91 -0.18
N ASP A 256 1.88 -19.83 0.05
CA ASP A 256 2.32 -20.21 1.40
C ASP A 256 2.94 -19.01 2.13
N LYS A 257 3.72 -18.19 1.43
CA LYS A 257 4.26 -16.95 1.99
C LYS A 257 3.15 -15.97 2.37
N LEU A 258 2.15 -15.80 1.50
CA LEU A 258 0.98 -14.95 1.79
C LEU A 258 0.21 -15.48 3.01
N TYR A 259 -0.03 -16.79 3.10
CA TYR A 259 -0.64 -17.44 4.27
C TYR A 259 0.13 -17.12 5.55
N VAL A 260 1.45 -17.31 5.56
CA VAL A 260 2.32 -17.01 6.71
C VAL A 260 2.22 -15.55 7.13
N LEU A 261 2.21 -14.61 6.17
CA LEU A 261 2.09 -13.18 6.47
C LEU A 261 0.74 -12.83 7.10
N ILE A 262 -0.36 -13.41 6.62
CA ILE A 262 -1.70 -13.21 7.17
C ILE A 262 -1.77 -13.73 8.62
N GLU A 263 -1.35 -14.97 8.86
CA GLU A 263 -1.47 -15.62 10.18
C GLU A 263 -0.56 -14.99 11.26
N ASN A 264 0.54 -14.35 10.85
CA ASN A 264 1.53 -13.82 11.79
C ASN A 264 1.45 -12.32 12.04
N LEU A 265 0.63 -11.56 11.30
CA LEU A 265 0.58 -10.10 11.41
C LEU A 265 0.30 -9.60 12.84
N THR A 266 -0.59 -10.26 13.55
CA THR A 266 -1.02 -9.84 14.91
C THR A 266 -0.36 -10.67 16.02
N THR A 267 0.46 -11.67 15.68
CA THR A 267 0.95 -12.70 16.60
C THR A 267 2.43 -12.60 16.87
N THR A 268 3.19 -11.89 16.00
CA THR A 268 4.65 -11.80 16.10
C THR A 268 5.11 -10.38 16.41
N SER A 269 6.29 -10.26 16.98
CA SER A 269 6.97 -8.97 17.14
C SER A 269 7.35 -8.36 15.79
N LEU A 270 7.63 -7.05 15.77
CA LEU A 270 8.08 -6.35 14.56
C LEU A 270 9.34 -7.00 13.97
N ASP A 271 10.32 -7.37 14.82
CA ASP A 271 11.56 -7.98 14.35
C ASP A 271 11.37 -9.37 13.77
N GLU A 272 10.48 -10.17 14.33
CA GLU A 272 10.12 -11.48 13.79
C GLU A 272 9.37 -11.34 12.45
N TYR A 273 8.44 -10.41 12.37
CA TYR A 273 7.71 -10.15 11.13
C TYR A 273 8.63 -9.62 10.04
N ASN A 274 9.58 -8.72 10.37
CA ASN A 274 10.62 -8.27 9.45
C ASN A 274 11.45 -9.45 8.91
N ARG A 275 11.81 -10.42 9.77
CA ARG A 275 12.50 -11.65 9.33
C ARG A 275 11.64 -12.52 8.42
N LEU A 276 10.33 -12.62 8.68
CA LEU A 276 9.40 -13.32 7.80
C LEU A 276 9.31 -12.66 6.42
N ILE A 277 9.32 -11.34 6.37
CA ILE A 277 9.30 -10.59 5.11
C ILE A 277 10.65 -10.70 4.38
N GLY A 278 11.75 -10.69 5.13
CA GLY A 278 13.12 -10.50 4.62
C GLY A 278 13.45 -9.01 4.41
N PHE A 279 12.72 -8.12 5.09
CA PHE A 279 12.87 -6.67 5.03
C PHE A 279 12.83 -6.07 6.42
N SER A 280 13.70 -5.09 6.70
CA SER A 280 13.66 -4.32 7.93
C SER A 280 13.63 -2.82 7.63
N PRO A 281 12.58 -2.10 8.03
CA PRO A 281 12.46 -0.67 7.76
C PRO A 281 13.50 0.18 8.52
N LEU A 282 14.29 -0.43 9.39
CA LEU A 282 15.29 0.25 10.22
C LEU A 282 16.74 -0.04 9.80
N ASP A 283 16.98 -0.96 8.86
CA ASP A 283 18.32 -1.34 8.38
C ASP A 283 18.55 -0.86 6.94
N ILE A 284 18.91 0.41 6.84
CA ILE A 284 19.00 1.17 5.58
C ILE A 284 20.02 0.59 4.59
N ASP A 285 21.16 0.13 5.08
CA ASP A 285 22.25 -0.30 4.21
C ASP A 285 22.02 -1.69 3.60
N LYS A 286 21.28 -2.56 4.29
CA LYS A 286 20.88 -3.87 3.77
C LYS A 286 19.71 -3.75 2.78
N GLU A 287 18.83 -2.77 2.98
CA GLU A 287 17.59 -2.64 2.22
C GLU A 287 17.76 -2.05 0.82
N LYS A 288 18.87 -1.39 0.53
CA LYS A 288 19.18 -0.91 -0.83
C LYS A 288 19.14 -2.04 -1.87
N ASN A 289 19.55 -3.24 -1.48
CA ASN A 289 19.53 -4.41 -2.38
C ASN A 289 18.14 -5.04 -2.53
N PHE A 290 17.27 -4.94 -1.51
CA PHE A 290 15.92 -5.49 -1.54
C PHE A 290 15.04 -4.83 -2.62
N PHE A 291 15.23 -3.52 -2.85
CA PHE A 291 14.45 -2.76 -3.81
C PHE A 291 15.10 -2.60 -5.19
N LYS A 292 16.42 -2.88 -5.30
CA LYS A 292 17.24 -2.45 -6.44
C LYS A 292 16.75 -2.96 -7.80
N ASP A 293 16.13 -4.13 -7.85
CA ASP A 293 15.74 -4.78 -9.10
C ASP A 293 14.21 -4.96 -9.24
N SER A 294 13.45 -4.66 -8.19
CA SER A 294 12.05 -5.08 -8.10
C SER A 294 11.03 -4.00 -8.48
N LEU A 295 11.33 -2.72 -8.22
CA LEU A 295 10.34 -1.66 -8.38
C LEU A 295 10.17 -1.16 -9.81
N ASN A 296 11.27 -1.14 -10.59
CA ASN A 296 11.24 -0.60 -11.93
C ASN A 296 10.37 -1.44 -12.90
N GLU A 297 10.31 -2.73 -12.70
CA GLU A 297 9.56 -3.62 -13.58
C GLU A 297 8.14 -3.93 -13.09
N SER A 298 7.88 -4.08 -11.76
CA SER A 298 6.56 -4.50 -11.24
C SER A 298 5.53 -3.39 -11.11
N LEU A 299 6.01 -2.17 -10.96
CA LEU A 299 5.15 -0.99 -10.86
C LEU A 299 5.09 -0.22 -12.19
N ASN A 300 5.76 -0.71 -13.25
CA ASN A 300 5.55 -0.20 -14.58
C ASN A 300 4.36 -0.96 -15.22
N PRO A 301 3.15 -0.39 -15.25
CA PRO A 301 1.97 -1.10 -15.75
C PRO A 301 2.02 -1.31 -17.26
N ILE A 302 2.87 -0.57 -17.98
CA ILE A 302 3.16 -0.85 -19.37
C ILE A 302 3.93 -2.16 -19.46
N GLU A 303 4.86 -2.43 -18.56
CA GLU A 303 5.57 -3.72 -18.52
C GLU A 303 4.69 -4.85 -17.95
N VAL A 304 3.89 -4.58 -16.92
CA VAL A 304 2.88 -5.53 -16.42
C VAL A 304 1.86 -5.85 -17.52
N SER A 305 1.32 -4.84 -18.20
CA SER A 305 0.39 -5.08 -19.32
C SER A 305 1.07 -5.75 -20.52
N LYS A 306 2.37 -5.49 -20.78
CA LYS A 306 3.14 -6.17 -21.83
C LYS A 306 3.46 -7.62 -21.48
N GLN A 307 3.70 -7.96 -20.21
CA GLN A 307 3.82 -9.36 -19.77
C GLN A 307 2.56 -10.14 -20.13
N TYR A 308 1.40 -9.56 -19.82
CA TYR A 308 0.10 -10.18 -20.13
C TYR A 308 -0.30 -10.15 -21.63
N ILE A 309 0.28 -9.25 -22.43
CA ILE A 309 0.00 -9.13 -23.88
C ILE A 309 0.96 -10.01 -24.72
N LYS A 310 2.16 -10.32 -24.23
CA LYS A 310 3.17 -11.10 -24.96
C LYS A 310 2.95 -12.61 -24.97
N GLU A 311 2.02 -13.13 -24.19
CA GLU A 311 1.71 -14.57 -24.11
C GLU A 311 0.57 -15.01 -25.05
N LYS A 312 0.26 -14.23 -26.07
CA LYS A 312 -0.54 -14.60 -27.25
C LYS A 312 0.34 -14.55 -28.50
#